data_aad8ef1ae165451d05a917afd224bd43
#
_entry.id   aad8ef1ae165451d05a917afd224bd43
#
_cell.length_a   1.000
_cell.length_b   1.000
_cell.length_c   1.000
_cell.angle_alpha   90.00
_cell.angle_beta   90.00
_cell.angle_gamma   90.00
#
_symmetry.space_group_name_H-M   'P 1'
#
loop_
_entity.id
_entity.type
_entity.pdbx_description
1 polymer ?
#
loop_
_entity_poly.entity_id
_entity_poly.type
_entity_poly.pdbx_seq_one_letter_code
_entity_poly.pdbx_strand_id
1 'polypeptide(L)'
;MKKPWLPPLPEQLVSPQELIRATPKELNMKIAMGLIDIPEKQEQIPYDVDFIKDGNLLYIASAGYGKTVFLTTAVLSLAMQNSVQDLNFYILDFGNSGLMPLNKLSHVADYIVFDDSERFQKLMGILQKEIRERKKKLADEVVQNFEVYNQVSAEKMKAIVLVIDNFDVVKELGYEAEEFFQKISRDGYGLGIFVIATATRSNSMKYSTYNNFKNKVAGYLFDESDVNLIVGRSTYKQSETKGRALLKYDNMISVMQLYSMVKFETELEYKDKIKELIQNIDALYPGEQAPRIPVLPENLFFADMKEYPHTEQDIYVGLEKEAVCACGFQLGNTPFTILGEAARGKTNVLKVILDQMLGKGKIYLVDSKAMELYSYKTSEKVVYIENQAMVPLLIDALKAEITERNQKVKESLEMDPTLNPKEICRELQPFSLIVDDWDNFVELTKTQAITLAPILNEAAGVGISIILTAHSGKMKGFDEVTKFAKNTTEGLLLGNQGTTAIFPINSAKELPQFKDGLLFHNGAYVKVRVPKY
;
A
#
# COMPACT_ATOMS: atom_id res chain seq x y z
N MET A 1 -60.78 -19.56 3.49
CA MET A 1 -60.47 -19.31 4.91
C MET A 1 -59.00 -18.84 5.01
N LYS A 2 -58.75 -17.62 5.51
CA LYS A 2 -57.40 -17.22 5.87
C LYS A 2 -56.96 -18.11 7.02
N LYS A 3 -55.81 -18.79 6.87
CA LYS A 3 -55.18 -19.53 7.97
C LYS A 3 -54.93 -18.56 9.13
N PRO A 4 -55.28 -18.91 10.37
CA PRO A 4 -55.11 -17.99 11.50
C PRO A 4 -53.63 -17.72 11.88
N TRP A 5 -52.71 -18.46 11.29
CA TRP A 5 -51.26 -18.33 11.55
C TRP A 5 -50.50 -18.16 10.24
N LEU A 6 -49.49 -17.32 10.26
CA LEU A 6 -48.54 -17.19 9.16
C LEU A 6 -47.73 -18.50 9.00
N PRO A 7 -47.27 -18.84 7.79
CA PRO A 7 -46.37 -19.98 7.60
C PRO A 7 -45.06 -19.74 8.38
N PRO A 8 -44.39 -20.81 8.82
CA PRO A 8 -43.07 -20.65 9.45
C PRO A 8 -42.11 -19.98 8.46
N LEU A 9 -41.11 -19.28 9.00
CA LEU A 9 -40.02 -18.69 8.17
C LEU A 9 -39.40 -19.78 7.29
N PRO A 10 -39.21 -19.54 5.98
CA PRO A 10 -38.55 -20.47 5.08
C PRO A 10 -37.11 -20.78 5.53
N GLU A 11 -36.56 -21.91 5.12
CA GLU A 11 -35.18 -22.28 5.42
C GLU A 11 -34.17 -21.49 4.57
N GLN A 12 -34.56 -21.08 3.37
CA GLN A 12 -33.79 -20.21 2.49
C GLN A 12 -34.66 -19.06 2.00
N LEU A 13 -34.09 -17.84 2.10
CA LEU A 13 -34.67 -16.62 1.57
C LEU A 13 -33.69 -15.95 0.65
N VAL A 14 -34.12 -15.53 -0.54
CA VAL A 14 -33.33 -14.75 -1.46
C VAL A 14 -33.60 -13.27 -1.19
N SER A 15 -32.53 -12.47 -1.22
CA SER A 15 -32.61 -11.02 -1.05
C SER A 15 -33.56 -10.42 -2.11
N PRO A 16 -34.49 -9.53 -1.71
CA PRO A 16 -35.35 -8.83 -2.64
C PRO A 16 -34.64 -7.70 -3.40
N GLN A 17 -33.35 -7.45 -3.13
CA GLN A 17 -32.59 -6.39 -3.78
C GLN A 17 -32.41 -6.67 -5.27
N GLU A 18 -32.69 -5.66 -6.09
CA GLU A 18 -32.50 -5.71 -7.52
C GLU A 18 -31.19 -5.08 -7.93
N LEU A 19 -30.62 -5.57 -9.03
CA LEU A 19 -29.41 -4.99 -9.63
C LEU A 19 -29.79 -3.70 -10.35
N ILE A 20 -29.46 -2.55 -9.76
CA ILE A 20 -29.74 -1.23 -10.32
C ILE A 20 -28.43 -0.48 -10.47
N ARG A 21 -28.17 0.10 -11.67
CA ARG A 21 -27.03 0.98 -11.84
C ARG A 21 -27.21 2.24 -10.98
N ALA A 22 -26.34 2.40 -9.99
CA ALA A 22 -26.35 3.57 -9.12
C ALA A 22 -25.99 4.84 -9.91
N THR A 23 -26.71 5.91 -9.62
CA THR A 23 -26.28 7.25 -10.06
C THR A 23 -25.22 7.77 -9.08
N PRO A 24 -24.12 8.37 -9.55
CA PRO A 24 -22.95 8.74 -8.71
C PRO A 24 -23.23 9.77 -7.60
N LYS A 25 -24.45 10.05 -7.26
CA LYS A 25 -24.80 11.11 -6.30
C LYS A 25 -25.52 10.63 -5.03
N GLU A 26 -25.95 9.38 -4.98
CA GLU A 26 -26.78 8.87 -3.88
C GLU A 26 -26.18 7.58 -3.31
N LEU A 27 -25.25 7.74 -2.36
CA LEU A 27 -24.72 6.62 -1.60
C LEU A 27 -25.83 5.95 -0.79
N ASN A 28 -26.07 4.65 -1.01
CA ASN A 28 -27.03 3.86 -0.26
C ASN A 28 -26.33 2.80 0.59
N MET A 29 -26.27 3.03 1.90
CA MET A 29 -25.60 2.13 2.84
C MET A 29 -26.58 1.18 3.57
N LYS A 30 -27.71 0.85 2.93
CA LYS A 30 -28.69 -0.10 3.45
C LYS A 30 -28.54 -1.48 2.84
N ILE A 31 -28.64 -2.49 3.69
CA ILE A 31 -28.70 -3.88 3.25
C ILE A 31 -30.00 -4.53 3.74
N ALA A 32 -30.63 -5.33 2.89
CA ALA A 32 -31.68 -6.22 3.32
C ALA A 32 -31.08 -7.41 4.06
N MET A 33 -31.30 -7.48 5.38
CA MET A 33 -30.71 -8.49 6.25
C MET A 33 -31.46 -9.80 6.25
N GLY A 34 -32.79 -9.74 6.33
CA GLY A 34 -33.60 -10.92 6.47
C GLY A 34 -35.08 -10.62 6.69
N LEU A 35 -35.81 -11.64 7.03
CA LEU A 35 -37.24 -11.57 7.38
C LEU A 35 -37.39 -11.91 8.87
N ILE A 36 -37.91 -10.96 9.64
CA ILE A 36 -38.21 -11.13 11.07
C ILE A 36 -39.62 -11.70 11.22
N ASP A 37 -39.75 -12.68 12.09
CA ASP A 37 -41.05 -13.23 12.53
C ASP A 37 -41.47 -12.59 13.87
N ILE A 38 -42.64 -12.00 13.91
CA ILE A 38 -43.24 -11.38 15.10
C ILE A 38 -44.56 -12.07 15.40
N PRO A 39 -44.55 -13.24 16.06
CA PRO A 39 -45.74 -14.03 16.28
C PRO A 39 -46.83 -13.29 17.06
N GLU A 40 -46.42 -12.40 17.99
CA GLU A 40 -47.36 -11.62 18.82
C GLU A 40 -48.21 -10.66 18.00
N LYS A 41 -47.69 -10.19 16.86
CA LYS A 41 -48.39 -9.29 15.91
C LYS A 41 -48.96 -10.06 14.72
N GLN A 42 -48.67 -11.36 14.59
CA GLN A 42 -48.98 -12.18 13.41
C GLN A 42 -48.41 -11.54 12.12
N GLU A 43 -47.16 -11.04 12.18
CA GLU A 43 -46.51 -10.34 11.09
C GLU A 43 -45.13 -10.95 10.80
N GLN A 44 -44.77 -10.97 9.53
CA GLN A 44 -43.39 -11.21 9.07
C GLN A 44 -42.96 -9.98 8.29
N ILE A 45 -41.89 -9.32 8.74
CA ILE A 45 -41.44 -8.04 8.19
C ILE A 45 -40.01 -8.14 7.69
N PRO A 46 -39.68 -7.53 6.53
CA PRO A 46 -38.32 -7.34 6.11
C PRO A 46 -37.53 -6.51 7.16
N TYR A 47 -36.31 -6.90 7.39
CA TYR A 47 -35.38 -6.18 8.27
C TYR A 47 -34.19 -5.72 7.48
N ASP A 48 -33.98 -4.41 7.49
CA ASP A 48 -32.87 -3.73 6.85
C ASP A 48 -31.92 -3.15 7.90
N VAL A 49 -30.64 -3.07 7.57
CA VAL A 49 -29.63 -2.36 8.35
C VAL A 49 -29.07 -1.21 7.52
N ASP A 50 -29.13 -0.01 8.05
CA ASP A 50 -28.56 1.21 7.45
C ASP A 50 -27.26 1.57 8.19
N PHE A 51 -26.10 1.31 7.58
CA PHE A 51 -24.82 1.54 8.22
C PHE A 51 -24.60 2.99 8.65
N ILE A 52 -25.19 3.97 7.96
CA ILE A 52 -25.08 5.38 8.33
C ILE A 52 -25.80 5.65 9.67
N LYS A 53 -26.94 5.00 9.89
CA LYS A 53 -27.74 5.20 11.12
C LYS A 53 -27.40 4.21 12.21
N ASP A 54 -27.26 2.95 11.81
CA ASP A 54 -27.19 1.83 12.73
C ASP A 54 -25.75 1.45 13.09
N GLY A 55 -24.74 1.86 12.26
CA GLY A 55 -23.31 1.64 12.48
C GLY A 55 -22.86 0.21 12.17
N ASN A 56 -21.84 -0.24 12.86
CA ASN A 56 -21.18 -1.52 12.62
C ASN A 56 -22.05 -2.73 12.93
N LEU A 57 -21.81 -3.84 12.21
CA LEU A 57 -22.63 -5.05 12.25
C LEU A 57 -21.78 -6.28 12.61
N LEU A 58 -22.25 -7.07 13.57
CA LEU A 58 -21.59 -8.29 14.04
C LEU A 58 -22.54 -9.48 13.98
N TYR A 59 -22.14 -10.52 13.25
CA TYR A 59 -22.85 -11.80 13.22
C TYR A 59 -22.02 -12.88 13.94
N ILE A 60 -22.58 -13.44 14.98
CA ILE A 60 -21.92 -14.47 15.80
C ILE A 60 -22.65 -15.80 15.61
N ALA A 61 -21.95 -16.81 15.11
CA ALA A 61 -22.50 -18.14 14.87
C ALA A 61 -21.40 -19.20 14.87
N SER A 62 -21.71 -20.41 15.31
CA SER A 62 -20.82 -21.56 15.22
C SER A 62 -20.39 -21.85 13.77
N ALA A 63 -19.35 -22.65 13.57
CA ALA A 63 -18.91 -23.03 12.23
C ALA A 63 -20.01 -23.76 11.47
N GLY A 64 -20.17 -23.45 10.16
CA GLY A 64 -21.16 -24.07 9.29
C GLY A 64 -22.55 -23.43 9.30
N TYR A 65 -22.80 -22.41 10.13
CA TYR A 65 -24.12 -21.76 10.25
C TYR A 65 -24.23 -20.41 9.52
N GLY A 66 -23.60 -20.30 8.34
CA GLY A 66 -23.91 -19.25 7.36
C GLY A 66 -23.12 -17.95 7.47
N LYS A 67 -22.03 -17.87 8.26
CA LYS A 67 -21.20 -16.65 8.38
C LYS A 67 -20.72 -16.10 7.04
N THR A 68 -20.14 -16.95 6.22
CA THR A 68 -19.61 -16.57 4.89
C THR A 68 -20.73 -16.12 3.93
N VAL A 69 -21.89 -16.81 3.95
CA VAL A 69 -23.07 -16.43 3.15
C VAL A 69 -23.57 -15.05 3.58
N PHE A 70 -23.62 -14.80 4.89
CA PHE A 70 -24.01 -13.50 5.45
C PHE A 70 -23.10 -12.36 4.97
N LEU A 71 -21.75 -12.52 5.10
CA LEU A 71 -20.81 -11.51 4.64
C LEU A 71 -20.90 -11.29 3.12
N THR A 72 -20.99 -12.36 2.34
CA THR A 72 -21.14 -12.28 0.89
C THR A 72 -22.42 -11.52 0.53
N THR A 73 -23.55 -11.80 1.21
CA THR A 73 -24.80 -11.10 1.00
C THR A 73 -24.69 -9.62 1.33
N ALA A 74 -24.07 -9.26 2.45
CA ALA A 74 -23.86 -7.85 2.84
C ALA A 74 -23.01 -7.09 1.82
N VAL A 75 -21.90 -7.67 1.36
CA VAL A 75 -21.00 -7.04 0.38
C VAL A 75 -21.71 -6.85 -0.96
N LEU A 76 -22.34 -7.90 -1.49
CA LEU A 76 -23.00 -7.81 -2.80
C LEU A 76 -24.23 -6.91 -2.76
N SER A 77 -24.99 -6.91 -1.66
CA SER A 77 -26.12 -5.99 -1.47
C SER A 77 -25.72 -4.53 -1.56
N LEU A 78 -24.59 -4.17 -0.94
CA LEU A 78 -24.04 -2.81 -1.01
C LEU A 78 -23.47 -2.49 -2.41
N ALA A 79 -22.74 -3.43 -3.02
CA ALA A 79 -22.15 -3.25 -4.34
C ALA A 79 -23.20 -3.10 -5.46
N MET A 80 -24.36 -3.76 -5.31
CA MET A 80 -25.47 -3.63 -6.27
C MET A 80 -26.10 -2.23 -6.30
N GLN A 81 -25.92 -1.45 -5.25
CA GLN A 81 -26.59 -0.16 -5.07
C GLN A 81 -25.65 1.03 -5.16
N ASN A 82 -24.35 0.81 -5.17
CA ASN A 82 -23.35 1.88 -5.14
C ASN A 82 -22.33 1.70 -6.25
N SER A 83 -21.76 2.80 -6.72
CA SER A 83 -20.64 2.76 -7.68
C SER A 83 -19.32 2.45 -6.98
N VAL A 84 -18.33 2.00 -7.75
CA VAL A 84 -16.95 1.82 -7.28
C VAL A 84 -16.35 3.14 -6.81
N GLN A 85 -16.83 4.26 -7.34
CA GLN A 85 -16.39 5.61 -6.95
C GLN A 85 -16.91 6.00 -5.56
N ASP A 86 -18.06 5.47 -5.15
CA ASP A 86 -18.73 5.85 -3.90
C ASP A 86 -18.46 4.88 -2.76
N LEU A 87 -18.12 3.61 -3.07
CA LEU A 87 -17.94 2.56 -2.07
C LEU A 87 -16.81 1.60 -2.41
N ASN A 88 -15.93 1.35 -1.43
CA ASN A 88 -14.91 0.31 -1.53
C ASN A 88 -14.91 -0.63 -0.33
N PHE A 89 -14.50 -1.88 -0.58
CA PHE A 89 -14.35 -2.91 0.45
C PHE A 89 -12.89 -3.28 0.65
N TYR A 90 -12.52 -3.52 1.91
CA TYR A 90 -11.34 -4.29 2.29
C TYR A 90 -11.83 -5.56 2.98
N ILE A 91 -11.45 -6.72 2.45
CA ILE A 91 -11.89 -8.02 2.96
C ILE A 91 -10.74 -8.69 3.69
N LEU A 92 -10.95 -8.98 4.96
CA LEU A 92 -10.07 -9.77 5.81
C LEU A 92 -10.71 -11.16 5.98
N ASP A 93 -10.29 -12.12 5.17
CA ASP A 93 -10.76 -13.49 5.23
C ASP A 93 -9.80 -14.31 6.10
N PHE A 94 -10.04 -14.28 7.39
CA PHE A 94 -9.27 -15.02 8.39
C PHE A 94 -9.87 -16.41 8.68
N GLY A 95 -10.86 -16.81 7.91
CA GLY A 95 -11.48 -18.12 7.94
C GLY A 95 -10.85 -19.09 6.94
N ASN A 96 -11.70 -19.74 6.17
CA ASN A 96 -11.34 -20.80 5.23
C ASN A 96 -11.34 -20.34 3.76
N SER A 97 -10.99 -19.10 3.49
CA SER A 97 -11.01 -18.50 2.15
C SER A 97 -12.40 -18.58 1.46
N GLY A 98 -13.45 -18.56 2.26
CA GLY A 98 -14.83 -18.64 1.77
C GLY A 98 -15.29 -17.40 1.01
N LEU A 99 -14.66 -16.24 1.28
CA LEU A 99 -14.93 -14.97 0.63
C LEU A 99 -14.09 -14.73 -0.64
N MET A 100 -13.23 -15.69 -1.03
CA MET A 100 -12.35 -15.56 -2.19
C MET A 100 -13.07 -15.15 -3.49
N PRO A 101 -14.29 -15.59 -3.82
CA PRO A 101 -14.98 -15.10 -5.01
C PRO A 101 -15.14 -13.58 -5.05
N LEU A 102 -15.31 -12.93 -3.91
CA LEU A 102 -15.47 -11.47 -3.80
C LEU A 102 -14.20 -10.68 -4.20
N ASN A 103 -13.00 -11.31 -4.18
CA ASN A 103 -11.77 -10.67 -4.65
C ASN A 103 -11.81 -10.24 -6.13
N LYS A 104 -12.76 -10.76 -6.88
CA LYS A 104 -13.01 -10.41 -8.29
C LYS A 104 -13.90 -9.17 -8.47
N LEU A 105 -14.66 -8.80 -7.45
CA LEU A 105 -15.60 -7.68 -7.49
C LEU A 105 -14.84 -6.35 -7.59
N SER A 106 -15.18 -5.51 -8.55
CA SER A 106 -14.52 -4.22 -8.82
C SER A 106 -14.50 -3.26 -7.62
N HIS A 107 -15.46 -3.36 -6.72
CA HIS A 107 -15.52 -2.57 -5.49
C HIS A 107 -14.52 -3.01 -4.43
N VAL A 108 -13.91 -4.20 -4.55
CA VAL A 108 -12.95 -4.73 -3.56
C VAL A 108 -11.57 -4.15 -3.81
N ALA A 109 -11.16 -3.28 -2.92
CA ALA A 109 -9.84 -2.68 -2.92
C ALA A 109 -8.75 -3.69 -2.59
N ASP A 110 -8.97 -4.57 -1.60
CA ASP A 110 -8.08 -5.70 -1.38
C ASP A 110 -8.75 -6.85 -0.62
N TYR A 111 -8.15 -8.04 -0.77
CA TYR A 111 -8.54 -9.28 -0.12
C TYR A 111 -7.31 -9.87 0.56
N ILE A 112 -7.35 -9.96 1.88
CA ILE A 112 -6.21 -10.29 2.72
C ILE A 112 -6.55 -11.53 3.53
N VAL A 113 -5.68 -12.54 3.48
CA VAL A 113 -5.76 -13.76 4.31
C VAL A 113 -4.88 -13.62 5.56
N PHE A 114 -5.10 -14.49 6.54
CA PHE A 114 -4.44 -14.41 7.85
C PHE A 114 -2.90 -14.37 7.77
N ASP A 115 -2.31 -15.16 6.86
CA ASP A 115 -0.85 -15.26 6.72
C ASP A 115 -0.21 -14.09 5.96
N ASP A 116 -1.01 -13.21 5.35
CA ASP A 116 -0.50 -12.05 4.59
C ASP A 116 -0.29 -10.82 5.52
N SER A 117 0.69 -10.96 6.39
CA SER A 117 1.01 -9.95 7.41
C SER A 117 1.48 -8.62 6.80
N GLU A 118 2.20 -8.64 5.66
CA GLU A 118 2.68 -7.41 5.00
C GLU A 118 1.50 -6.57 4.50
N ARG A 119 0.56 -7.20 3.79
CA ARG A 119 -0.63 -6.53 3.27
C ARG A 119 -1.53 -6.01 4.38
N PHE A 120 -1.67 -6.80 5.45
CA PHE A 120 -2.44 -6.39 6.62
C PHE A 120 -1.82 -5.17 7.32
N GLN A 121 -0.49 -5.13 7.50
CA GLN A 121 0.20 -3.96 8.07
C GLN A 121 0.01 -2.71 7.20
N LYS A 122 0.13 -2.84 5.88
CA LYS A 122 -0.14 -1.74 4.95
C LYS A 122 -1.59 -1.25 5.04
N LEU A 123 -2.56 -2.16 5.11
CA LEU A 123 -3.96 -1.79 5.30
C LEU A 123 -4.17 -0.98 6.58
N MET A 124 -3.59 -1.42 7.69
CA MET A 124 -3.67 -0.68 8.96
C MET A 124 -3.13 0.75 8.81
N GLY A 125 -1.98 0.91 8.16
CA GLY A 125 -1.38 2.22 7.87
C GLY A 125 -2.28 3.11 7.00
N ILE A 126 -2.83 2.56 5.92
CA ILE A 126 -3.75 3.25 5.00
C ILE A 126 -4.99 3.73 5.74
N LEU A 127 -5.67 2.86 6.48
CA LEU A 127 -6.90 3.22 7.20
C LEU A 127 -6.65 4.18 8.36
N GLN A 128 -5.50 4.09 9.05
CA GLN A 128 -5.12 5.07 10.06
C GLN A 128 -4.83 6.45 9.46
N LYS A 129 -4.22 6.51 8.27
CA LYS A 129 -4.02 7.75 7.52
C LYS A 129 -5.37 8.33 7.08
N GLU A 130 -6.23 7.49 6.52
CA GLU A 130 -7.59 7.87 6.08
C GLU A 130 -8.40 8.48 7.23
N ILE A 131 -8.39 7.86 8.42
CA ILE A 131 -9.05 8.41 9.61
C ILE A 131 -8.53 9.82 9.95
N ARG A 132 -7.22 10.05 9.87
CA ARG A 132 -6.65 11.38 10.16
C ARG A 132 -7.07 12.42 9.12
N GLU A 133 -7.00 12.06 7.84
CA GLU A 133 -7.37 12.94 6.73
C GLU A 133 -8.86 13.30 6.75
N ARG A 134 -9.72 12.31 7.01
CA ARG A 134 -11.17 12.55 7.14
C ARG A 134 -11.51 13.44 8.33
N LYS A 135 -10.89 13.23 9.49
CA LYS A 135 -11.04 14.13 10.63
C LYS A 135 -10.67 15.57 10.29
N LYS A 136 -9.60 15.75 9.51
CA LYS A 136 -9.19 17.09 9.04
C LYS A 136 -10.23 17.67 8.08
N LYS A 137 -10.67 16.91 7.06
CA LYS A 137 -11.71 17.35 6.11
C LYS A 137 -13.01 17.75 6.81
N LEU A 138 -13.46 16.99 7.82
CA LEU A 138 -14.64 17.36 8.62
C LEU A 138 -14.43 18.67 9.40
N ALA A 139 -13.23 18.86 9.97
CA ALA A 139 -12.90 20.08 10.71
C ALA A 139 -12.82 21.29 9.77
N ASP A 140 -12.22 21.15 8.59
CA ASP A 140 -12.09 22.22 7.60
C ASP A 140 -13.48 22.70 7.10
N GLU A 141 -14.44 21.78 6.92
CA GLU A 141 -15.83 22.09 6.53
C GLU A 141 -16.75 22.40 7.73
N VAL A 142 -16.23 22.35 8.97
CA VAL A 142 -16.99 22.61 10.21
C VAL A 142 -18.23 21.71 10.35
N VAL A 143 -18.09 20.43 9.99
CA VAL A 143 -19.17 19.43 10.08
C VAL A 143 -18.82 18.29 11.03
N GLN A 144 -19.84 17.58 11.54
CA GLN A 144 -19.64 16.61 12.62
C GLN A 144 -19.41 15.18 12.13
N ASN A 145 -19.86 14.81 10.92
CA ASN A 145 -19.82 13.44 10.44
C ASN A 145 -19.81 13.36 8.92
N PHE A 146 -19.54 12.15 8.44
CA PHE A 146 -19.49 11.78 7.04
C PHE A 146 -20.76 12.12 6.23
N GLU A 147 -21.94 11.88 6.80
CA GLU A 147 -23.21 12.11 6.11
C GLU A 147 -23.39 13.60 5.81
N VAL A 148 -23.21 14.46 6.82
CA VAL A 148 -23.32 15.92 6.68
C VAL A 148 -22.23 16.45 5.74
N TYR A 149 -20.99 15.94 5.83
CA TYR A 149 -19.93 16.31 4.90
C TYR A 149 -20.35 16.05 3.45
N ASN A 150 -20.87 14.86 3.17
CA ASN A 150 -21.32 14.50 1.84
C ASN A 150 -22.58 15.25 1.36
N GLN A 151 -23.29 15.94 2.25
CA GLN A 151 -24.37 16.85 1.86
C GLN A 151 -23.85 18.23 1.44
N VAL A 152 -22.83 18.77 2.13
CA VAL A 152 -22.38 20.16 1.96
C VAL A 152 -21.16 20.31 1.07
N SER A 153 -20.19 19.39 1.12
CA SER A 153 -18.95 19.48 0.33
C SER A 153 -19.18 19.16 -1.15
N ALA A 154 -18.47 19.86 -2.02
CA ALA A 154 -18.43 19.58 -3.46
C ALA A 154 -17.69 18.25 -3.75
N GLU A 155 -16.63 17.96 -3.00
CA GLU A 155 -15.88 16.69 -3.06
C GLU A 155 -16.50 15.70 -2.08
N LYS A 156 -17.12 14.63 -2.61
CA LYS A 156 -17.71 13.59 -1.76
C LYS A 156 -16.64 12.65 -1.21
N MET A 157 -16.78 12.27 0.05
CA MET A 157 -16.01 11.18 0.64
C MET A 157 -16.62 9.84 0.23
N LYS A 158 -15.76 8.92 -0.19
CA LYS A 158 -16.12 7.53 -0.48
C LYS A 158 -16.39 6.78 0.82
N ALA A 159 -17.41 5.93 0.84
CA ALA A 159 -17.59 4.97 1.93
C ALA A 159 -16.56 3.84 1.86
N ILE A 160 -16.10 3.39 3.00
CA ILE A 160 -15.21 2.23 3.13
C ILE A 160 -15.88 1.22 4.05
N VAL A 161 -15.92 -0.04 3.62
CA VAL A 161 -16.40 -1.14 4.46
C VAL A 161 -15.30 -2.15 4.68
N LEU A 162 -14.91 -2.32 5.95
CA LEU A 162 -13.98 -3.35 6.39
C LEU A 162 -14.78 -4.61 6.74
N VAL A 163 -14.60 -5.67 5.96
CA VAL A 163 -15.28 -6.95 6.11
C VAL A 163 -14.32 -7.94 6.76
N ILE A 164 -14.71 -8.53 7.90
CA ILE A 164 -13.83 -9.42 8.68
C ILE A 164 -14.54 -10.76 8.89
N ASP A 165 -14.06 -11.80 8.22
CA ASP A 165 -14.49 -13.16 8.53
C ASP A 165 -13.60 -13.77 9.62
N ASN A 166 -14.24 -14.35 10.65
CA ASN A 166 -13.56 -15.00 11.77
C ASN A 166 -12.69 -14.06 12.63
N PHE A 167 -13.32 -13.10 13.30
CA PHE A 167 -12.65 -12.17 14.21
C PHE A 167 -11.92 -12.87 15.37
N ASP A 168 -12.22 -14.14 15.63
CA ASP A 168 -11.64 -14.95 16.73
C ASP A 168 -10.11 -14.98 16.70
N VAL A 169 -9.52 -14.98 15.49
CA VAL A 169 -8.06 -15.08 15.32
C VAL A 169 -7.34 -13.74 15.39
N VAL A 170 -8.05 -12.63 15.51
CA VAL A 170 -7.42 -11.28 15.57
C VAL A 170 -6.44 -11.16 16.75
N LYS A 171 -6.67 -11.87 17.84
CA LYS A 171 -5.76 -11.92 18.99
C LYS A 171 -4.37 -12.46 18.63
N GLU A 172 -4.29 -13.34 17.64
CA GLU A 172 -3.03 -13.95 17.18
C GLU A 172 -2.20 -12.97 16.33
N LEU A 173 -2.83 -11.93 15.74
CA LEU A 173 -2.15 -10.86 15.02
C LEU A 173 -1.43 -9.86 15.95
N GLY A 174 -1.64 -9.97 17.26
CA GLY A 174 -0.97 -9.17 18.27
C GLY A 174 -1.71 -7.90 18.71
N TYR A 175 -1.11 -7.22 19.68
CA TYR A 175 -1.72 -6.09 20.36
C TYR A 175 -2.04 -4.89 19.43
N GLU A 176 -1.16 -4.60 18.49
CA GLU A 176 -1.36 -3.50 17.52
C GLU A 176 -2.62 -3.71 16.65
N ALA A 177 -2.86 -4.96 16.24
CA ALA A 177 -4.07 -5.31 15.49
C ALA A 177 -5.34 -5.14 16.34
N GLU A 178 -5.32 -5.59 17.59
CA GLU A 178 -6.46 -5.41 18.50
C GLU A 178 -6.77 -3.92 18.75
N GLU A 179 -5.75 -3.08 18.96
CA GLU A 179 -5.93 -1.62 19.09
C GLU A 179 -6.47 -0.99 17.82
N PHE A 180 -5.97 -1.43 16.67
CA PHE A 180 -6.45 -0.95 15.37
C PHE A 180 -7.94 -1.25 15.21
N PHE A 181 -8.39 -2.50 15.44
CA PHE A 181 -9.80 -2.86 15.31
C PHE A 181 -10.69 -2.14 16.34
N GLN A 182 -10.20 -1.94 17.55
CA GLN A 182 -10.90 -1.15 18.55
C GLN A 182 -11.10 0.29 18.09
N LYS A 183 -10.05 0.91 17.54
CA LYS A 183 -10.08 2.30 17.08
C LYS A 183 -10.96 2.47 15.85
N ILE A 184 -10.82 1.60 14.83
CA ILE A 184 -11.59 1.73 13.60
C ILE A 184 -13.08 1.47 13.83
N SER A 185 -13.44 0.50 14.67
CA SER A 185 -14.84 0.22 15.02
C SER A 185 -15.48 1.34 15.84
N ARG A 186 -14.70 2.10 16.62
CA ARG A 186 -15.18 3.24 17.41
C ARG A 186 -15.27 4.52 16.59
N ASP A 187 -14.17 4.89 15.92
CA ASP A 187 -14.02 6.20 15.28
C ASP A 187 -14.47 6.20 13.81
N GLY A 188 -14.42 5.04 13.14
CA GLY A 188 -14.66 4.91 11.70
C GLY A 188 -16.08 5.25 11.30
N TYR A 189 -17.05 4.85 12.08
CA TYR A 189 -18.49 5.04 11.80
C TYR A 189 -18.85 6.48 11.43
N GLY A 190 -18.46 7.45 12.27
CA GLY A 190 -18.72 8.88 12.00
C GLY A 190 -17.92 9.45 10.83
N LEU A 191 -16.94 8.70 10.33
CA LEU A 191 -16.05 9.07 9.24
C LEU A 191 -16.37 8.34 7.91
N GLY A 192 -17.46 7.58 7.84
CA GLY A 192 -17.82 6.78 6.66
C GLY A 192 -16.94 5.53 6.47
N ILE A 193 -16.36 5.01 7.55
CA ILE A 193 -15.63 3.74 7.56
C ILE A 193 -16.39 2.79 8.47
N PHE A 194 -16.98 1.75 7.90
CA PHE A 194 -17.87 0.81 8.58
C PHE A 194 -17.20 -0.55 8.72
N VAL A 195 -17.58 -1.30 9.74
CA VAL A 195 -17.06 -2.64 10.01
C VAL A 195 -18.21 -3.65 10.00
N ILE A 196 -18.07 -4.70 9.19
CA ILE A 196 -18.93 -5.89 9.22
C ILE A 196 -18.06 -7.06 9.63
N ALA A 197 -18.39 -7.74 10.70
CA ALA A 197 -17.57 -8.83 11.21
C ALA A 197 -18.39 -10.09 11.52
N THR A 198 -17.72 -11.25 11.45
CA THR A 198 -18.21 -12.50 12.01
C THR A 198 -17.31 -13.00 13.13
N ALA A 199 -17.91 -13.75 14.04
CA ALA A 199 -17.20 -14.41 15.13
C ALA A 199 -17.87 -15.76 15.45
N THR A 200 -17.17 -16.62 16.21
CA THR A 200 -17.72 -17.91 16.65
C THR A 200 -18.27 -17.87 18.06
N ARG A 201 -17.89 -16.87 18.87
CA ARG A 201 -18.25 -16.72 20.28
C ARG A 201 -18.41 -15.26 20.66
N SER A 202 -19.16 -15.00 21.72
CA SER A 202 -19.37 -13.65 22.26
C SER A 202 -18.07 -12.99 22.79
N ASN A 203 -17.12 -13.79 23.27
CA ASN A 203 -15.84 -13.34 23.83
C ASN A 203 -14.67 -13.32 22.82
N SER A 204 -14.93 -13.40 21.53
CA SER A 204 -13.91 -13.40 20.48
C SER A 204 -13.11 -12.10 20.41
N MET A 205 -13.63 -11.02 20.95
CA MET A 205 -13.00 -9.71 20.98
C MET A 205 -13.07 -9.06 22.36
N LYS A 206 -12.24 -8.03 22.59
CA LYS A 206 -12.30 -7.22 23.80
C LYS A 206 -13.68 -6.58 23.95
N TYR A 207 -14.17 -6.46 25.18
CA TYR A 207 -15.47 -5.86 25.49
C TYR A 207 -15.62 -4.44 24.91
N SER A 208 -14.53 -3.66 24.92
CA SER A 208 -14.51 -2.31 24.32
C SER A 208 -14.76 -2.34 22.81
N THR A 209 -14.21 -3.31 22.07
CA THR A 209 -14.44 -3.50 20.63
C THR A 209 -15.86 -4.03 20.38
N TYR A 210 -16.30 -5.01 21.18
CA TYR A 210 -17.63 -5.60 21.10
C TYR A 210 -18.75 -4.56 21.22
N ASN A 211 -18.59 -3.58 22.11
CA ASN A 211 -19.57 -2.53 22.32
C ASN A 211 -19.67 -1.51 21.17
N ASN A 212 -18.66 -1.46 20.29
CA ASN A 212 -18.70 -0.59 19.10
C ASN A 212 -19.56 -1.17 17.97
N PHE A 213 -20.02 -2.42 18.09
CA PHE A 213 -21.01 -3.00 17.21
C PHE A 213 -22.40 -2.78 17.82
N LYS A 214 -23.18 -1.87 17.27
CA LYS A 214 -24.55 -1.61 17.73
C LYS A 214 -25.47 -2.74 17.31
N ASN A 215 -25.31 -3.24 16.09
CA ASN A 215 -26.11 -4.33 15.55
C ASN A 215 -25.40 -5.66 15.78
N LYS A 216 -26.02 -6.50 16.59
CA LYS A 216 -25.53 -7.84 16.91
C LYS A 216 -26.60 -8.87 16.59
N VAL A 217 -26.22 -9.89 15.85
CA VAL A 217 -27.10 -10.98 15.42
C VAL A 217 -26.49 -12.29 15.87
N ALA A 218 -27.26 -13.10 16.59
CA ALA A 218 -26.87 -14.43 17.04
C ALA A 218 -27.47 -15.50 16.13
N GLY A 219 -26.63 -16.16 15.33
CA GLY A 219 -26.99 -17.40 14.68
C GLY A 219 -26.95 -18.58 15.65
N TYR A 220 -26.94 -19.79 15.14
CA TYR A 220 -26.82 -20.98 15.99
C TYR A 220 -25.45 -21.02 16.68
N LEU A 221 -25.47 -21.21 18.00
CA LEU A 221 -24.29 -21.35 18.84
C LEU A 221 -24.40 -22.64 19.66
N PHE A 222 -23.31 -23.39 19.78
CA PHE A 222 -23.29 -24.62 20.58
C PHE A 222 -23.51 -24.36 22.07
N ASP A 223 -23.15 -23.17 22.55
CA ASP A 223 -23.37 -22.74 23.92
C ASP A 223 -24.52 -21.73 23.96
N GLU A 224 -25.66 -22.14 24.53
CA GLU A 224 -26.83 -21.28 24.70
C GLU A 224 -26.56 -20.06 25.60
N SER A 225 -25.55 -20.13 26.48
CA SER A 225 -25.18 -19.00 27.33
C SER A 225 -24.63 -17.83 26.52
N ASP A 226 -23.93 -18.11 25.43
CA ASP A 226 -23.41 -17.08 24.51
C ASP A 226 -24.54 -16.31 23.82
N VAL A 227 -25.65 -16.98 23.47
CA VAL A 227 -26.81 -16.31 22.87
C VAL A 227 -27.39 -15.27 23.82
N ASN A 228 -27.52 -15.64 25.11
CA ASN A 228 -28.03 -14.72 26.13
C ASN A 228 -27.11 -13.50 26.35
N LEU A 229 -25.82 -13.65 26.13
CA LEU A 229 -24.86 -12.53 26.19
C LEU A 229 -25.01 -11.58 24.97
N ILE A 230 -25.42 -12.11 23.81
CA ILE A 230 -25.54 -11.34 22.58
C ILE A 230 -26.88 -10.58 22.51
N VAL A 231 -27.99 -11.30 22.68
CA VAL A 231 -29.35 -10.74 22.47
C VAL A 231 -30.12 -10.51 23.77
N GLY A 232 -29.67 -11.05 24.90
CA GLY A 232 -30.38 -11.06 26.19
C GLY A 232 -31.15 -12.37 26.40
N ARG A 233 -31.83 -12.49 27.55
CA ARG A 233 -32.64 -13.67 27.86
C ARG A 233 -33.82 -13.82 26.89
N SER A 234 -33.85 -14.93 26.17
CA SER A 234 -34.83 -15.22 25.14
C SER A 234 -35.78 -16.37 25.57
N THR A 235 -37.03 -16.26 25.21
CA THR A 235 -38.00 -17.37 25.24
C THR A 235 -37.91 -18.23 23.99
N TYR A 236 -37.29 -17.70 22.91
CA TYR A 236 -37.07 -18.43 21.66
C TYR A 236 -35.86 -19.34 21.78
N LYS A 237 -36.01 -20.59 21.39
CA LYS A 237 -34.91 -21.54 21.25
C LYS A 237 -34.16 -21.28 19.95
N GLN A 238 -32.84 -21.50 19.99
CA GLN A 238 -32.05 -21.52 18.77
C GLN A 238 -32.50 -22.60 17.81
N SER A 239 -32.31 -22.37 16.52
CA SER A 239 -32.57 -23.34 15.46
C SER A 239 -31.28 -23.69 14.73
N GLU A 240 -31.06 -24.95 14.44
CA GLU A 240 -29.94 -25.44 13.62
C GLU A 240 -30.14 -25.12 12.11
N THR A 241 -31.23 -24.50 11.72
CA THR A 241 -31.47 -24.06 10.35
C THR A 241 -30.40 -23.01 9.99
N LYS A 242 -29.67 -23.23 8.90
CA LYS A 242 -28.61 -22.29 8.44
C LYS A 242 -29.22 -20.92 8.14
N GLY A 243 -28.59 -19.86 8.65
CA GLY A 243 -29.08 -18.49 8.49
C GLY A 243 -30.28 -18.13 9.38
N ARG A 244 -30.78 -19.06 10.24
CA ARG A 244 -31.72 -18.72 11.29
C ARG A 244 -31.01 -18.05 12.44
N ALA A 245 -31.51 -16.89 12.87
CA ALA A 245 -30.82 -16.06 13.85
C ALA A 245 -31.78 -15.42 14.84
N LEU A 246 -31.27 -15.01 15.96
CA LEU A 246 -31.91 -14.16 16.97
C LEU A 246 -31.29 -12.78 16.95
N LEU A 247 -32.11 -11.76 17.09
CA LEU A 247 -31.65 -10.37 17.22
C LEU A 247 -32.59 -9.61 18.16
N LYS A 248 -32.10 -8.46 18.61
CA LYS A 248 -32.91 -7.52 19.37
C LYS A 248 -33.55 -6.52 18.39
N TYR A 249 -34.88 -6.58 18.26
CA TYR A 249 -35.67 -5.69 17.44
C TYR A 249 -36.76 -5.02 18.28
N ASP A 250 -36.86 -3.69 18.22
CA ASP A 250 -37.85 -2.92 18.99
C ASP A 250 -37.87 -3.29 20.50
N ASN A 251 -36.69 -3.43 21.09
CA ASN A 251 -36.46 -3.90 22.47
C ASN A 251 -36.96 -5.32 22.80
N MET A 252 -37.41 -6.07 21.83
CA MET A 252 -37.80 -7.47 21.96
C MET A 252 -36.79 -8.38 21.21
N ILE A 253 -36.67 -9.61 21.65
CA ILE A 253 -35.89 -10.61 20.93
C ILE A 253 -36.81 -11.23 19.88
N SER A 254 -36.35 -11.25 18.65
CA SER A 254 -37.12 -11.79 17.52
C SER A 254 -36.29 -12.83 16.77
N VAL A 255 -36.98 -13.75 16.11
CA VAL A 255 -36.40 -14.74 15.20
C VAL A 255 -36.34 -14.15 13.81
N MET A 256 -35.22 -14.30 13.13
CA MET A 256 -35.01 -13.85 11.77
C MET A 256 -34.47 -14.98 10.91
N GLN A 257 -34.90 -15.05 9.65
CA GLN A 257 -34.20 -15.80 8.61
C GLN A 257 -33.39 -14.80 7.78
N LEU A 258 -32.05 -14.98 7.74
CA LEU A 258 -31.17 -14.17 6.92
C LEU A 258 -31.44 -14.41 5.43
N TYR A 259 -31.32 -13.36 4.64
CA TYR A 259 -31.27 -13.46 3.19
C TYR A 259 -29.92 -14.02 2.71
N SER A 260 -29.98 -14.71 1.56
CA SER A 260 -28.82 -14.96 0.70
C SER A 260 -29.03 -14.26 -0.64
N MET A 261 -27.99 -14.02 -1.41
CA MET A 261 -28.12 -13.40 -2.73
C MET A 261 -28.71 -14.32 -3.76
N VAL A 262 -28.56 -15.62 -3.56
CA VAL A 262 -29.00 -16.66 -4.50
C VAL A 262 -29.55 -17.86 -3.76
N LYS A 263 -30.50 -18.58 -4.38
CA LYS A 263 -30.93 -19.89 -3.92
C LYS A 263 -29.95 -20.96 -4.39
N PHE A 264 -29.57 -21.89 -3.51
CA PHE A 264 -28.61 -22.95 -3.81
C PHE A 264 -28.88 -24.22 -3.00
N GLU A 265 -28.46 -25.36 -3.52
CA GLU A 265 -28.53 -26.67 -2.84
C GLU A 265 -27.12 -27.15 -2.44
N THR A 266 -26.09 -26.79 -3.20
CA THR A 266 -24.70 -27.18 -2.95
C THR A 266 -23.78 -25.96 -2.87
N GLU A 267 -22.64 -26.12 -2.19
CA GLU A 267 -21.61 -25.06 -2.12
C GLU A 267 -21.02 -24.70 -3.49
N LEU A 268 -20.93 -25.66 -4.40
CA LEU A 268 -20.42 -25.43 -5.74
C LEU A 268 -21.37 -24.54 -6.52
N GLU A 269 -22.65 -24.89 -6.50
CA GLU A 269 -23.72 -24.10 -7.12
C GLU A 269 -23.77 -22.67 -6.55
N TYR A 270 -23.63 -22.53 -5.23
CA TYR A 270 -23.52 -21.22 -4.60
C TYR A 270 -22.38 -20.39 -5.17
N LYS A 271 -21.15 -20.97 -5.20
CA LYS A 271 -19.97 -20.28 -5.71
C LYS A 271 -20.11 -19.85 -7.16
N ASP A 272 -20.70 -20.69 -8.01
CA ASP A 272 -20.87 -20.37 -9.43
C ASP A 272 -21.91 -19.25 -9.64
N LYS A 273 -23.03 -19.29 -8.94
CA LYS A 273 -24.03 -18.23 -8.98
C LYS A 273 -23.51 -16.90 -8.42
N ILE A 274 -22.68 -16.93 -7.36
CA ILE A 274 -22.02 -15.71 -6.83
C ILE A 274 -21.05 -15.13 -7.84
N LYS A 275 -20.26 -15.96 -8.55
CA LYS A 275 -19.37 -15.48 -9.63
C LYS A 275 -20.15 -14.80 -10.76
N GLU A 276 -21.25 -15.41 -11.18
CA GLU A 276 -22.12 -14.83 -12.21
C GLU A 276 -22.71 -13.48 -11.75
N LEU A 277 -23.16 -13.40 -10.49
CA LEU A 277 -23.68 -12.15 -9.93
C LEU A 277 -22.61 -11.06 -9.86
N ILE A 278 -21.38 -11.40 -9.47
CA ILE A 278 -20.23 -10.47 -9.49
C ILE A 278 -19.99 -9.94 -10.91
N GLN A 279 -19.98 -10.81 -11.92
CA GLN A 279 -19.80 -10.38 -13.31
C GLN A 279 -20.92 -9.42 -13.77
N ASN A 280 -22.15 -9.67 -13.35
CA ASN A 280 -23.28 -8.80 -13.65
C ASN A 280 -23.18 -7.43 -12.97
N ILE A 281 -22.66 -7.38 -11.72
CA ILE A 281 -22.39 -6.11 -11.01
C ILE A 281 -21.27 -5.34 -11.71
N ASP A 282 -20.16 -6.01 -12.02
CA ASP A 282 -19.01 -5.37 -12.67
C ASP A 282 -19.32 -4.86 -14.07
N ALA A 283 -20.25 -5.51 -14.78
CA ALA A 283 -20.72 -5.04 -16.08
C ALA A 283 -21.45 -3.67 -16.01
N LEU A 284 -21.92 -3.25 -14.84
CA LEU A 284 -22.48 -1.91 -14.65
C LEU A 284 -21.42 -0.82 -14.60
N TYR A 285 -20.17 -1.17 -14.23
CA TYR A 285 -19.05 -0.25 -13.98
C TYR A 285 -17.82 -0.63 -14.81
N PRO A 286 -17.90 -0.64 -16.15
CA PRO A 286 -16.81 -1.12 -17.00
C PRO A 286 -15.56 -0.24 -16.88
N GLY A 287 -14.44 -0.89 -16.58
CA GLY A 287 -13.14 -0.22 -16.42
C GLY A 287 -12.92 0.48 -15.07
N GLU A 288 -13.91 0.48 -14.18
CA GLU A 288 -13.75 0.98 -12.82
C GLU A 288 -13.24 -0.12 -11.91
N GLN A 289 -12.28 0.22 -11.05
CA GLN A 289 -11.76 -0.69 -10.03
C GLN A 289 -11.30 0.09 -8.79
N ALA A 290 -11.59 -0.46 -7.62
CA ALA A 290 -11.08 0.07 -6.37
C ALA A 290 -9.55 -0.02 -6.33
N PRO A 291 -8.84 0.99 -5.78
CA PRO A 291 -7.40 1.00 -5.73
C PRO A 291 -6.87 -0.13 -4.85
N ARG A 292 -6.05 -1.01 -5.42
CA ARG A 292 -5.39 -2.10 -4.70
C ARG A 292 -4.33 -1.58 -3.76
N ILE A 293 -4.09 -2.31 -2.66
CA ILE A 293 -2.93 -2.05 -1.80
C ILE A 293 -1.67 -2.42 -2.58
N PRO A 294 -0.75 -1.47 -2.82
CA PRO A 294 0.44 -1.75 -3.57
C PRO A 294 1.37 -2.67 -2.76
N VAL A 295 1.83 -3.77 -3.36
CA VAL A 295 2.80 -4.69 -2.76
C VAL A 295 4.02 -4.83 -3.65
N LEU A 296 5.19 -4.96 -3.03
CA LEU A 296 6.42 -5.20 -3.76
C LEU A 296 6.39 -6.59 -4.41
N PRO A 297 6.85 -6.73 -5.65
CA PRO A 297 7.01 -8.04 -6.26
C PRO A 297 8.08 -8.85 -5.51
N GLU A 298 7.90 -10.16 -5.42
CA GLU A 298 8.90 -11.03 -4.80
C GLU A 298 10.26 -10.96 -5.52
N ASN A 299 10.22 -10.92 -6.84
CA ASN A 299 11.38 -10.69 -7.71
C ASN A 299 11.09 -9.47 -8.57
N LEU A 300 11.91 -8.45 -8.42
CA LEU A 300 11.89 -7.25 -9.24
C LEU A 300 13.03 -7.32 -10.25
N PHE A 301 12.73 -7.21 -11.54
CA PHE A 301 13.73 -7.05 -12.59
C PHE A 301 13.74 -5.61 -13.10
N PHE A 302 14.88 -5.16 -13.60
CA PHE A 302 15.00 -3.80 -14.10
C PHE A 302 14.00 -3.49 -15.23
N ALA A 303 13.77 -4.46 -16.11
CA ALA A 303 12.81 -4.33 -17.21
C ALA A 303 11.37 -4.07 -16.74
N ASP A 304 11.01 -4.58 -15.56
CA ASP A 304 9.65 -4.46 -15.01
C ASP A 304 9.40 -3.09 -14.37
N MET A 305 10.44 -2.34 -14.03
CA MET A 305 10.30 -1.05 -13.33
C MET A 305 9.43 -0.04 -14.06
N LYS A 306 9.40 -0.10 -15.40
CA LYS A 306 8.55 0.78 -16.23
C LYS A 306 7.05 0.58 -16.03
N GLU A 307 6.62 -0.53 -15.43
CA GLU A 307 5.21 -0.85 -15.17
C GLU A 307 4.68 -0.18 -13.90
N TYR A 308 5.58 0.36 -13.06
CA TYR A 308 5.23 1.00 -11.80
C TYR A 308 5.13 2.51 -11.94
N PRO A 309 4.33 3.18 -11.10
CA PRO A 309 4.34 4.63 -11.03
C PRO A 309 5.74 5.17 -10.79
N HIS A 310 6.08 6.30 -11.40
CA HIS A 310 7.39 6.92 -11.30
C HIS A 310 7.30 8.24 -10.53
N THR A 311 8.29 8.50 -9.67
CA THR A 311 8.54 9.84 -9.12
C THR A 311 9.29 10.68 -10.17
N GLU A 312 9.30 12.01 -10.00
CA GLU A 312 10.06 12.90 -10.89
C GLU A 312 11.57 12.81 -10.60
N GLN A 313 12.22 11.82 -11.19
CA GLN A 313 13.65 11.56 -11.05
C GLN A 313 14.29 11.35 -12.43
N ASP A 314 15.61 11.56 -12.53
CA ASP A 314 16.35 11.32 -13.77
C ASP A 314 16.78 9.87 -13.91
N ILE A 315 17.10 9.25 -12.79
CA ILE A 315 17.62 7.88 -12.71
C ILE A 315 16.87 7.14 -11.59
N TYR A 316 16.35 5.97 -11.89
CA TYR A 316 15.65 5.12 -10.94
C TYR A 316 16.55 3.98 -10.47
N VAL A 317 16.58 3.71 -9.17
CA VAL A 317 17.41 2.66 -8.55
C VAL A 317 16.61 1.54 -7.91
N GLY A 318 15.30 1.71 -7.77
CA GLY A 318 14.42 0.70 -7.18
C GLY A 318 12.99 1.16 -7.00
N LEU A 319 12.18 0.30 -6.37
CA LEU A 319 10.82 0.62 -5.95
C LEU A 319 10.81 1.00 -4.47
N GLU A 320 10.24 2.15 -4.14
CA GLU A 320 9.97 2.54 -2.76
C GLU A 320 8.99 1.54 -2.12
N LYS A 321 9.24 1.13 -0.86
CA LYS A 321 8.55 -0.01 -0.24
C LYS A 321 7.10 0.28 0.13
N GLU A 322 6.81 1.50 0.56
CA GLU A 322 5.46 1.89 1.02
C GLU A 322 4.53 2.18 -0.16
N ALA A 323 4.94 3.10 -1.05
CA ALA A 323 4.13 3.54 -2.19
C ALA A 323 4.25 2.61 -3.41
N VAL A 324 5.25 1.73 -3.44
CA VAL A 324 5.56 0.84 -4.58
C VAL A 324 5.65 1.62 -5.89
N CYS A 325 6.37 2.73 -5.85
CA CYS A 325 6.69 3.57 -7.00
C CYS A 325 8.20 3.56 -7.29
N ALA A 326 8.57 3.74 -8.54
CA ALA A 326 9.95 3.84 -8.95
C ALA A 326 10.56 5.12 -8.38
N CYS A 327 11.68 4.99 -7.65
CA CYS A 327 12.38 6.07 -7.01
C CYS A 327 13.88 6.01 -7.30
N GLY A 328 14.55 7.15 -7.15
CA GLY A 328 15.95 7.27 -7.48
C GLY A 328 16.51 8.65 -7.15
N PHE A 329 17.31 9.22 -8.03
CA PHE A 329 17.96 10.49 -7.82
C PHE A 329 17.99 11.36 -9.09
N GLN A 330 18.28 12.64 -8.88
CA GLN A 330 18.45 13.60 -9.97
C GLN A 330 19.93 13.72 -10.34
N LEU A 331 20.22 13.76 -11.64
CA LEU A 331 21.57 14.01 -12.15
C LEU A 331 22.02 15.41 -11.74
N GLY A 332 23.31 15.56 -11.53
CA GLY A 332 23.91 16.83 -11.09
C GLY A 332 23.82 17.10 -9.58
N ASN A 333 23.08 16.30 -8.81
CA ASN A 333 23.15 16.30 -7.33
C ASN A 333 24.25 15.33 -6.90
N THR A 334 25.41 15.82 -6.58
CA THR A 334 26.57 14.95 -6.42
C THR A 334 27.33 15.17 -5.11
N PRO A 335 28.12 14.17 -4.70
CA PRO A 335 28.21 12.81 -5.24
C PRO A 335 27.02 11.91 -4.86
N PHE A 336 26.63 10.97 -5.72
CA PHE A 336 25.71 9.90 -5.36
C PHE A 336 26.49 8.64 -4.99
N THR A 337 26.44 8.27 -3.72
CA THR A 337 27.30 7.22 -3.18
C THR A 337 26.52 5.93 -2.89
N ILE A 338 26.93 4.82 -3.50
CA ILE A 338 26.37 3.49 -3.25
C ILE A 338 27.27 2.74 -2.27
N LEU A 339 26.81 2.57 -1.05
CA LEU A 339 27.53 1.86 0.00
C LEU A 339 27.01 0.45 0.19
N GLY A 340 27.91 -0.49 0.43
CA GLY A 340 27.53 -1.86 0.77
C GLY A 340 28.73 -2.75 0.96
N GLU A 341 28.52 -3.88 1.65
CA GLU A 341 29.55 -4.94 1.76
C GLU A 341 29.82 -5.62 0.41
N ALA A 342 30.78 -6.51 0.38
CA ALA A 342 31.01 -7.36 -0.77
C ALA A 342 29.77 -8.20 -1.12
N ALA A 343 29.51 -8.41 -2.41
CA ALA A 343 28.40 -9.21 -2.94
C ALA A 343 26.98 -8.73 -2.53
N ARG A 344 26.80 -7.43 -2.21
CA ARG A 344 25.48 -6.85 -1.90
C ARG A 344 24.81 -6.15 -3.09
N GLY A 345 25.37 -6.30 -4.29
CA GLY A 345 24.72 -5.82 -5.53
C GLY A 345 25.10 -4.39 -5.93
N LYS A 346 26.19 -3.80 -5.42
CA LYS A 346 26.65 -2.46 -5.84
C LYS A 346 26.80 -2.34 -7.35
N THR A 347 27.56 -3.26 -7.97
CA THR A 347 27.77 -3.29 -9.42
C THR A 347 26.47 -3.56 -10.19
N ASN A 348 25.55 -4.36 -9.63
CA ASN A 348 24.20 -4.52 -10.19
C ASN A 348 23.45 -3.19 -10.28
N VAL A 349 23.49 -2.37 -9.22
CA VAL A 349 22.88 -1.03 -9.22
C VAL A 349 23.56 -0.13 -10.26
N LEU A 350 24.90 -0.19 -10.38
CA LEU A 350 25.59 0.57 -11.43
C LEU A 350 25.17 0.18 -12.83
N LYS A 351 24.93 -1.11 -13.11
CA LYS A 351 24.39 -1.56 -14.41
C LYS A 351 23.02 -0.95 -14.69
N VAL A 352 22.12 -0.97 -13.69
CA VAL A 352 20.80 -0.31 -13.76
C VAL A 352 20.91 1.18 -14.05
N ILE A 353 21.88 1.87 -13.42
CA ILE A 353 22.13 3.29 -13.64
C ILE A 353 22.71 3.53 -15.04
N LEU A 354 23.76 2.78 -15.42
CA LEU A 354 24.44 2.92 -16.70
C LEU A 354 23.48 2.78 -17.88
N ASP A 355 22.63 1.76 -17.87
CA ASP A 355 21.67 1.55 -18.96
C ASP A 355 20.68 2.72 -19.13
N GLN A 356 20.29 3.37 -18.03
CA GLN A 356 19.44 4.56 -18.09
C GLN A 356 20.20 5.81 -18.58
N MET A 357 21.53 5.81 -18.45
CA MET A 357 22.38 6.96 -18.81
C MET A 357 22.95 6.88 -20.23
N LEU A 358 23.05 5.70 -20.84
CA LEU A 358 23.69 5.49 -22.14
C LEU A 358 23.14 6.40 -23.26
N GLY A 359 21.87 6.78 -23.20
CA GLY A 359 21.25 7.69 -24.17
C GLY A 359 21.29 9.17 -23.82
N LYS A 360 21.70 9.53 -22.60
CA LYS A 360 21.54 10.90 -22.07
C LYS A 360 22.74 11.80 -22.26
N GLY A 361 23.97 11.28 -22.12
CA GLY A 361 25.17 12.11 -22.18
C GLY A 361 26.45 11.31 -22.24
N LYS A 362 27.59 12.00 -21.98
CA LYS A 362 28.93 11.40 -21.99
C LYS A 362 29.27 10.84 -20.63
N ILE A 363 29.81 9.61 -20.60
CA ILE A 363 30.12 8.87 -19.39
C ILE A 363 31.63 8.53 -19.36
N TYR A 364 32.29 8.90 -18.27
CA TYR A 364 33.62 8.40 -17.93
C TYR A 364 33.45 7.30 -16.90
N LEU A 365 33.85 6.08 -17.24
CA LEU A 365 33.66 4.89 -16.44
C LEU A 365 34.98 4.35 -15.93
N VAL A 366 35.13 4.24 -14.61
CA VAL A 366 36.23 3.56 -13.94
C VAL A 366 35.67 2.29 -13.31
N ASP A 367 36.10 1.15 -13.81
CA ASP A 367 35.62 -0.15 -13.34
C ASP A 367 36.45 -0.68 -12.17
N SER A 368 35.91 -1.63 -11.44
CA SER A 368 36.64 -2.39 -10.43
C SER A 368 37.68 -3.33 -11.05
N LYS A 369 38.58 -3.87 -10.22
CA LYS A 369 39.55 -4.89 -10.66
C LYS A 369 38.87 -6.17 -11.22
N ALA A 370 37.59 -6.39 -10.89
CA ALA A 370 36.82 -7.51 -11.40
C ALA A 370 36.31 -7.34 -12.84
N MET A 371 36.37 -6.10 -13.37
CA MET A 371 35.98 -5.74 -14.74
C MET A 371 34.53 -6.16 -15.10
N GLU A 372 33.61 -6.08 -14.14
CA GLU A 372 32.20 -6.50 -14.33
C GLU A 372 31.40 -5.55 -15.25
N LEU A 373 31.92 -4.34 -15.50
CA LEU A 373 31.33 -3.32 -16.38
C LEU A 373 32.06 -3.20 -17.72
N TYR A 374 32.97 -4.13 -18.05
CA TYR A 374 33.81 -4.06 -19.26
C TYR A 374 33.01 -4.02 -20.56
N SER A 375 31.82 -4.64 -20.59
CA SER A 375 30.92 -4.63 -21.75
C SER A 375 30.52 -3.21 -22.20
N TYR A 376 30.47 -2.24 -21.27
CA TYR A 376 30.11 -0.85 -21.58
C TYR A 376 31.18 -0.09 -22.37
N LYS A 377 32.41 -0.61 -22.45
CA LYS A 377 33.51 -0.05 -23.25
C LYS A 377 33.18 0.02 -24.76
N THR A 378 32.28 -0.83 -25.23
CA THR A 378 31.88 -0.85 -26.65
C THR A 378 30.94 0.30 -27.03
N SER A 379 30.40 1.03 -26.06
CA SER A 379 29.51 2.15 -26.31
C SER A 379 30.30 3.42 -26.67
N GLU A 380 29.93 4.08 -27.76
CA GLU A 380 30.54 5.35 -28.20
C GLU A 380 30.39 6.50 -27.16
N LYS A 381 29.42 6.39 -26.25
CA LYS A 381 29.17 7.40 -25.22
C LYS A 381 29.98 7.18 -23.94
N VAL A 382 30.68 6.04 -23.85
CA VAL A 382 31.46 5.65 -22.66
C VAL A 382 32.95 5.73 -22.95
N VAL A 383 33.64 6.54 -22.15
CA VAL A 383 35.10 6.56 -22.10
C VAL A 383 35.54 5.67 -20.92
N TYR A 384 35.99 4.47 -21.24
CA TYR A 384 36.38 3.49 -20.23
C TYR A 384 37.83 3.73 -19.80
N ILE A 385 38.07 4.04 -18.51
CA ILE A 385 39.37 4.34 -17.93
C ILE A 385 39.99 3.04 -17.38
N GLU A 386 40.94 2.49 -18.09
CA GLU A 386 41.52 1.17 -17.80
C GLU A 386 42.73 1.21 -16.85
N ASN A 387 43.51 2.30 -16.88
CA ASN A 387 44.76 2.35 -16.16
C ASN A 387 45.18 3.80 -15.81
N GLN A 388 46.22 3.92 -14.99
CA GLN A 388 46.72 5.19 -14.52
C GLN A 388 47.16 6.17 -15.64
N ALA A 389 47.61 5.67 -16.80
CA ALA A 389 47.99 6.52 -17.92
C ALA A 389 46.80 7.28 -18.55
N MET A 390 45.58 6.80 -18.32
CA MET A 390 44.36 7.47 -18.79
C MET A 390 43.78 8.50 -17.80
N VAL A 391 44.32 8.60 -16.58
CA VAL A 391 43.83 9.57 -15.58
C VAL A 391 43.99 11.02 -16.02
N PRO A 392 45.09 11.42 -16.68
CA PRO A 392 45.18 12.76 -17.25
C PRO A 392 44.07 13.09 -18.24
N LEU A 393 43.68 12.15 -19.10
CA LEU A 393 42.53 12.29 -20.03
C LEU A 393 41.22 12.60 -19.28
N LEU A 394 40.95 11.90 -18.19
CA LEU A 394 39.78 12.17 -17.34
C LEU A 394 39.85 13.56 -16.74
N ILE A 395 41.01 13.96 -16.19
CA ILE A 395 41.24 15.28 -15.58
C ILE A 395 40.99 16.40 -16.62
N ASP A 396 41.60 16.27 -17.79
CA ASP A 396 41.47 17.28 -18.86
C ASP A 396 40.02 17.38 -19.35
N ALA A 397 39.31 16.27 -19.46
CA ALA A 397 37.89 16.25 -19.82
C ALA A 397 37.01 16.92 -18.76
N LEU A 398 37.21 16.63 -17.47
CA LEU A 398 36.50 17.31 -16.39
C LEU A 398 36.76 18.83 -16.39
N LYS A 399 37.99 19.27 -16.55
CA LYS A 399 38.35 20.71 -16.63
C LYS A 399 37.66 21.39 -17.82
N ALA A 400 37.68 20.76 -18.99
CA ALA A 400 37.05 21.30 -20.18
C ALA A 400 35.53 21.47 -19.99
N GLU A 401 34.88 20.44 -19.46
CA GLU A 401 33.43 20.47 -19.18
C GLU A 401 33.07 21.52 -18.12
N ILE A 402 33.86 21.62 -17.01
CA ILE A 402 33.68 22.65 -15.98
C ILE A 402 33.78 24.06 -16.60
N THR A 403 34.77 24.28 -17.46
CA THR A 403 35.00 25.58 -18.11
C THR A 403 33.83 25.92 -19.01
N GLU A 404 33.33 24.97 -19.83
CA GLU A 404 32.20 25.15 -20.71
C GLU A 404 30.92 25.47 -19.93
N ARG A 405 30.63 24.73 -18.86
CA ARG A 405 29.45 24.95 -18.01
C ARG A 405 29.49 26.30 -17.31
N ASN A 406 30.62 26.69 -16.75
CA ASN A 406 30.79 27.99 -16.13
C ASN A 406 30.56 29.14 -17.14
N GLN A 407 31.05 28.97 -18.37
CA GLN A 407 30.83 29.98 -19.43
C GLN A 407 29.32 30.08 -19.77
N LYS A 408 28.62 28.95 -19.94
CA LYS A 408 27.16 28.94 -20.23
C LYS A 408 26.34 29.53 -19.09
N VAL A 409 26.69 29.23 -17.84
CA VAL A 409 26.03 29.82 -16.66
C VAL A 409 26.22 31.35 -16.68
N LYS A 410 27.44 31.82 -16.93
CA LYS A 410 27.74 33.26 -17.00
C LYS A 410 26.93 33.95 -18.10
N GLU A 411 26.90 33.39 -19.30
CA GLU A 411 26.13 33.92 -20.44
C GLU A 411 24.61 33.98 -20.15
N SER A 412 24.06 32.94 -19.51
CA SER A 412 22.65 32.91 -19.13
C SER A 412 22.31 33.96 -18.06
N LEU A 413 23.19 34.15 -17.07
CA LEU A 413 23.00 35.16 -16.02
C LEU A 413 23.20 36.59 -16.53
N GLU A 414 24.02 36.80 -17.59
CA GLU A 414 24.14 38.09 -18.26
C GLU A 414 22.84 38.44 -19.03
N MET A 415 22.10 37.43 -19.51
CA MET A 415 20.80 37.63 -20.18
C MET A 415 19.69 37.82 -19.16
N ASP A 416 19.64 37.02 -18.13
CA ASP A 416 18.65 37.10 -17.04
C ASP A 416 19.29 36.80 -15.67
N PRO A 417 19.63 37.84 -14.89
CA PRO A 417 20.25 37.69 -13.58
C PRO A 417 19.38 37.01 -12.50
N THR A 418 18.09 36.75 -12.79
CA THR A 418 17.19 36.08 -11.84
C THR A 418 17.26 34.57 -11.92
N LEU A 419 17.91 34.00 -12.92
CA LEU A 419 18.03 32.57 -13.13
C LEU A 419 18.87 31.92 -12.01
N ASN A 420 18.50 30.68 -11.68
CA ASN A 420 19.26 29.87 -10.73
C ASN A 420 20.40 29.13 -11.45
N PRO A 421 21.67 29.34 -11.10
CA PRO A 421 22.81 28.65 -11.72
C PRO A 421 22.69 27.12 -11.74
N LYS A 422 22.10 26.53 -10.69
CA LYS A 422 21.91 25.09 -10.62
C LYS A 422 20.88 24.58 -11.64
N GLU A 423 19.82 25.33 -11.90
CA GLU A 423 18.83 24.99 -12.92
C GLU A 423 19.41 25.08 -14.31
N ILE A 424 20.20 26.13 -14.60
CA ILE A 424 20.93 26.25 -15.87
C ILE A 424 21.82 25.03 -16.09
N CYS A 425 22.60 24.61 -15.08
CA CYS A 425 23.45 23.43 -15.20
C CYS A 425 22.68 22.13 -15.43
N ARG A 426 21.44 22.01 -14.92
CA ARG A 426 20.58 20.84 -15.12
C ARG A 426 20.03 20.71 -16.54
N GLU A 427 19.84 21.82 -17.22
CA GLU A 427 19.36 21.84 -18.61
C GLU A 427 20.47 21.46 -19.62
N LEU A 428 21.73 21.49 -19.19
CA LEU A 428 22.85 21.10 -20.02
C LEU A 428 22.89 19.58 -20.22
N GLN A 429 23.52 19.15 -21.33
CA GLN A 429 23.69 17.74 -21.60
C GLN A 429 24.42 17.04 -20.43
N PRO A 430 23.88 15.90 -19.92
CA PRO A 430 24.51 15.20 -18.83
C PRO A 430 25.96 14.79 -19.13
N PHE A 431 26.84 15.05 -18.19
CA PHE A 431 28.22 14.57 -18.17
C PHE A 431 28.45 13.86 -16.84
N SER A 432 29.01 12.67 -16.89
CA SER A 432 29.05 11.82 -15.69
C SER A 432 30.38 11.10 -15.52
N LEU A 433 30.85 11.04 -14.28
CA LEU A 433 31.92 10.15 -13.83
C LEU A 433 31.30 9.04 -12.98
N ILE A 434 31.45 7.80 -13.43
CA ILE A 434 30.96 6.61 -12.73
C ILE A 434 32.14 5.76 -12.29
N VAL A 435 32.19 5.45 -11.01
CA VAL A 435 33.29 4.72 -10.38
C VAL A 435 32.76 3.47 -9.68
N ASP A 436 33.12 2.30 -10.17
CA ASP A 436 32.94 1.04 -9.42
C ASP A 436 34.19 0.76 -8.59
N ASP A 437 34.01 0.61 -7.28
CA ASP A 437 35.08 0.46 -6.27
C ASP A 437 35.95 1.73 -6.08
N TRP A 438 35.50 2.57 -5.15
CA TRP A 438 36.22 3.82 -4.81
C TRP A 438 37.65 3.61 -4.33
N ASP A 439 37.95 2.53 -3.61
CA ASP A 439 39.31 2.23 -3.14
C ASP A 439 40.24 1.97 -4.34
N ASN A 440 39.76 1.30 -5.39
CA ASN A 440 40.48 1.12 -6.63
C ASN A 440 40.73 2.46 -7.35
N PHE A 441 39.71 3.35 -7.35
CA PHE A 441 39.86 4.69 -7.94
C PHE A 441 40.93 5.53 -7.22
N VAL A 442 40.95 5.52 -5.89
CA VAL A 442 41.95 6.23 -5.08
C VAL A 442 43.34 5.67 -5.39
N GLU A 443 43.52 4.38 -5.52
CA GLU A 443 44.81 3.78 -5.90
C GLU A 443 45.24 4.19 -7.33
N LEU A 444 44.31 4.16 -8.28
CA LEU A 444 44.52 4.53 -9.67
C LEU A 444 44.92 6.01 -9.82
N THR A 445 44.32 6.88 -9.03
CA THR A 445 44.50 8.34 -9.11
C THR A 445 45.56 8.88 -8.15
N LYS A 446 46.27 8.04 -7.39
CA LYS A 446 47.14 8.41 -6.29
C LYS A 446 48.17 9.47 -6.65
N THR A 447 48.77 9.43 -7.84
CA THR A 447 49.78 10.41 -8.30
C THR A 447 49.19 11.77 -8.67
N GLN A 448 47.90 11.84 -8.98
CA GLN A 448 47.14 13.04 -9.36
C GLN A 448 46.16 13.51 -8.27
N ALA A 449 46.13 12.88 -7.11
CA ALA A 449 45.12 13.13 -6.07
C ALA A 449 45.00 14.60 -5.66
N ILE A 450 46.12 15.30 -5.52
CA ILE A 450 46.16 16.73 -5.15
C ILE A 450 45.48 17.61 -6.22
N THR A 451 45.64 17.26 -7.49
CA THR A 451 45.02 17.98 -8.61
C THR A 451 43.57 17.60 -8.81
N LEU A 452 43.23 16.32 -8.58
CA LEU A 452 41.91 15.78 -8.85
C LEU A 452 40.86 16.21 -7.83
N ALA A 453 41.20 16.28 -6.55
CA ALA A 453 40.24 16.59 -5.50
C ALA A 453 39.55 17.95 -5.65
N PRO A 454 40.23 19.07 -5.93
CA PRO A 454 39.58 20.34 -6.25
C PRO A 454 38.67 20.25 -7.47
N ILE A 455 39.09 19.54 -8.53
CA ILE A 455 38.31 19.37 -9.77
C ILE A 455 37.00 18.61 -9.52
N LEU A 456 37.03 17.57 -8.68
CA LEU A 456 35.79 16.85 -8.30
C LEU A 456 34.81 17.76 -7.56
N ASN A 457 35.29 18.63 -6.67
CA ASN A 457 34.44 19.60 -5.97
C ASN A 457 33.84 20.64 -6.93
N GLU A 458 34.64 21.18 -7.87
CA GLU A 458 34.14 22.09 -8.88
C GLU A 458 33.14 21.41 -9.81
N ALA A 459 33.43 20.19 -10.26
CA ALA A 459 32.56 19.39 -11.10
C ALA A 459 31.17 19.19 -10.45
N ALA A 460 31.14 18.84 -9.17
CA ALA A 460 29.92 18.78 -8.40
C ALA A 460 29.15 20.12 -8.37
N GLY A 461 29.86 21.22 -8.23
CA GLY A 461 29.29 22.57 -8.18
C GLY A 461 28.62 23.00 -9.47
N VAL A 462 29.04 22.47 -10.62
CA VAL A 462 28.48 22.79 -11.95
C VAL A 462 27.59 21.67 -12.51
N GLY A 463 27.10 20.77 -11.67
CA GLY A 463 26.13 19.75 -12.06
C GLY A 463 26.69 18.59 -12.90
N ILE A 464 28.00 18.33 -12.85
CA ILE A 464 28.60 17.09 -13.38
C ILE A 464 28.26 15.97 -12.42
N SER A 465 27.64 14.89 -12.88
CA SER A 465 27.20 13.78 -12.03
C SER A 465 28.38 12.87 -11.67
N ILE A 466 28.61 12.67 -10.39
CA ILE A 466 29.64 11.75 -9.88
C ILE A 466 28.95 10.63 -9.10
N ILE A 467 28.97 9.43 -9.63
CA ILE A 467 28.33 8.26 -9.06
C ILE A 467 29.38 7.24 -8.69
N LEU A 468 29.38 6.78 -7.45
CA LEU A 468 30.43 5.89 -6.98
C LEU A 468 29.91 4.75 -6.12
N THR A 469 30.60 3.62 -6.18
CA THR A 469 30.40 2.53 -5.22
C THR A 469 31.56 2.46 -4.25
N ALA A 470 31.25 2.08 -3.01
CA ALA A 470 32.28 1.86 -2.01
C ALA A 470 31.87 0.78 -1.01
N HIS A 471 32.87 0.17 -0.37
CA HIS A 471 32.65 -0.73 0.74
C HIS A 471 32.38 0.09 2.01
N SER A 472 31.25 -0.14 2.67
CA SER A 472 30.79 0.63 3.82
C SER A 472 31.79 0.71 4.98
N GLY A 473 32.62 -0.32 5.17
CA GLY A 473 33.66 -0.37 6.20
C GLY A 473 35.04 0.15 5.79
N LYS A 474 35.26 0.44 4.49
CA LYS A 474 36.60 0.77 3.96
C LYS A 474 36.83 2.25 3.67
N MET A 475 35.80 3.07 3.53
CA MET A 475 35.93 4.51 3.33
C MET A 475 36.48 5.23 4.58
N LYS A 476 37.65 4.82 5.05
CA LYS A 476 38.30 5.37 6.25
C LYS A 476 39.42 6.38 5.93
N GLY A 477 39.77 6.53 4.65
CA GLY A 477 40.84 7.44 4.21
C GLY A 477 40.59 8.90 4.61
N PHE A 478 41.69 9.63 4.86
CA PHE A 478 41.70 11.06 5.15
C PHE A 478 42.25 11.88 3.98
N ASP A 479 42.55 11.21 2.86
CA ASP A 479 42.95 11.90 1.64
C ASP A 479 41.81 12.76 1.10
N GLU A 480 42.18 13.80 0.34
CA GLU A 480 41.21 14.80 -0.13
C GLU A 480 40.17 14.22 -1.11
N VAL A 481 40.52 13.19 -1.89
CA VAL A 481 39.61 12.52 -2.83
C VAL A 481 38.57 11.69 -2.06
N THR A 482 39.01 11.00 -0.99
CA THR A 482 38.06 10.25 -0.12
C THR A 482 37.19 11.20 0.72
N LYS A 483 37.72 12.36 1.14
CA LYS A 483 36.87 13.38 1.82
C LYS A 483 35.75 13.87 0.92
N PHE A 484 36.02 14.09 -0.37
CA PHE A 484 34.99 14.44 -1.35
C PHE A 484 33.87 13.39 -1.39
N ALA A 485 34.21 12.12 -1.55
CA ALA A 485 33.24 11.03 -1.62
C ALA A 485 32.39 10.85 -0.34
N LYS A 486 32.94 11.24 0.82
CA LYS A 486 32.22 11.22 2.11
C LYS A 486 31.27 12.41 2.29
N ASN A 487 31.50 13.49 1.60
CA ASN A 487 30.71 14.72 1.70
C ASN A 487 29.46 14.60 0.81
N THR A 488 28.59 13.66 1.12
CA THR A 488 27.35 13.42 0.38
C THR A 488 26.15 13.28 1.33
N THR A 489 25.03 13.76 0.87
CA THR A 489 23.71 13.55 1.50
C THR A 489 22.79 12.68 0.64
N GLU A 490 23.29 12.25 -0.53
CA GLU A 490 22.56 11.48 -1.54
C GLU A 490 23.22 10.11 -1.71
N GLY A 491 22.45 9.05 -1.74
CA GLY A 491 23.02 7.74 -2.04
C GLY A 491 22.15 6.57 -1.64
N LEU A 492 22.70 5.38 -1.84
CA LEU A 492 22.02 4.11 -1.59
C LEU A 492 22.88 3.24 -0.65
N LEU A 493 22.31 2.84 0.47
CA LEU A 493 22.94 1.87 1.37
C LEU A 493 22.36 0.49 1.11
N LEU A 494 23.23 -0.47 0.77
CA LEU A 494 22.88 -1.88 0.52
C LEU A 494 23.41 -2.76 1.66
N GLY A 495 22.57 -3.70 2.11
CA GLY A 495 22.95 -4.66 3.15
C GLY A 495 22.66 -4.18 4.57
N ASN A 496 23.07 -4.98 5.53
CA ASN A 496 22.68 -4.85 6.94
C ASN A 496 23.81 -4.39 7.86
N GLN A 497 24.80 -3.67 7.34
CA GLN A 497 25.82 -3.05 8.22
C GLN A 497 25.20 -1.91 9.01
N GLY A 498 25.62 -1.80 10.26
CA GLY A 498 25.21 -0.73 11.16
C GLY A 498 25.54 0.67 10.65
N THR A 499 25.33 1.66 11.45
CA THR A 499 25.56 3.08 11.15
C THR A 499 26.89 3.30 10.46
N THR A 500 26.84 3.90 9.26
CA THR A 500 28.03 4.42 8.61
C THR A 500 28.22 5.90 8.98
N ALA A 501 29.45 6.41 8.91
CA ALA A 501 29.69 7.83 9.12
C ALA A 501 29.06 8.71 8.02
N ILE A 502 28.71 8.11 6.86
CA ILE A 502 28.14 8.80 5.71
C ILE A 502 26.62 8.79 5.76
N PHE A 503 26.02 7.64 6.03
CA PHE A 503 24.56 7.46 6.10
C PHE A 503 24.15 6.97 7.49
N PRO A 504 23.85 7.89 8.43
CA PRO A 504 23.47 7.53 9.79
C PRO A 504 22.09 6.86 9.81
N ILE A 505 21.98 5.74 10.54
CA ILE A 505 20.75 5.00 10.76
C ILE A 505 20.47 4.99 12.26
N ASN A 506 19.25 5.37 12.64
CA ASN A 506 18.88 5.52 14.06
C ASN A 506 18.58 4.21 14.78
N SER A 507 18.26 3.14 14.04
CA SER A 507 17.88 1.85 14.62
C SER A 507 18.35 0.68 13.77
N ALA A 508 18.88 -0.37 14.43
CA ALA A 508 19.24 -1.62 13.77
C ALA A 508 18.03 -2.34 13.09
N LYS A 509 16.81 -2.05 13.54
CA LYS A 509 15.57 -2.59 12.92
C LYS A 509 15.29 -1.99 11.53
N GLU A 510 15.92 -0.87 11.20
CA GLU A 510 15.74 -0.18 9.93
C GLU A 510 16.71 -0.64 8.85
N LEU A 511 17.68 -1.47 9.21
CA LEU A 511 18.66 -2.00 8.27
C LEU A 511 18.00 -2.79 7.14
N PRO A 512 18.43 -2.57 5.88
CA PRO A 512 17.84 -3.26 4.75
C PRO A 512 18.17 -4.75 4.75
N GLN A 513 17.22 -5.54 4.31
CA GLN A 513 17.42 -6.98 4.08
C GLN A 513 18.13 -7.22 2.74
N PHE A 514 18.48 -8.47 2.47
CA PHE A 514 18.98 -8.87 1.15
C PHE A 514 17.96 -8.50 0.05
N LYS A 515 18.40 -7.89 -1.04
CA LYS A 515 17.64 -7.27 -2.13
C LYS A 515 17.03 -5.89 -1.83
N ASP A 516 17.07 -5.42 -0.59
CA ASP A 516 16.56 -4.10 -0.22
C ASP A 516 17.72 -3.13 0.05
N GLY A 517 17.44 -1.84 -0.06
CA GLY A 517 18.36 -0.77 0.26
C GLY A 517 17.67 0.38 1.00
N LEU A 518 18.46 1.31 1.49
CA LEU A 518 17.98 2.61 1.99
C LEU A 518 18.47 3.68 1.01
N LEU A 519 17.53 4.36 0.36
CA LEU A 519 17.81 5.48 -0.52
C LEU A 519 17.77 6.77 0.29
N PHE A 520 18.91 7.45 0.39
CA PHE A 520 19.09 8.69 1.14
C PHE A 520 18.93 9.90 0.23
N HIS A 521 18.20 10.88 0.72
CA HIS A 521 18.03 12.18 0.12
C HIS A 521 18.00 13.27 1.20
N ASN A 522 18.98 14.18 1.20
CA ASN A 522 19.11 15.26 2.18
C ASN A 522 19.01 14.81 3.66
N GLY A 523 19.59 13.67 3.99
CA GLY A 523 19.62 13.13 5.35
C GLY A 523 18.39 12.34 5.77
N ALA A 524 17.30 12.35 4.98
CA ALA A 524 16.18 11.43 5.12
C ALA A 524 16.40 10.20 4.23
N TYR A 525 15.69 9.09 4.53
CA TYR A 525 15.78 7.91 3.68
C TYR A 525 14.43 7.19 3.54
N VAL A 526 14.30 6.48 2.43
CA VAL A 526 13.20 5.57 2.18
C VAL A 526 13.73 4.15 1.92
N LYS A 527 12.94 3.14 2.29
CA LYS A 527 13.27 1.74 2.01
C LYS A 527 12.94 1.42 0.56
N VAL A 528 13.89 0.83 -0.15
CA VAL A 528 13.72 0.51 -1.57
C VAL A 528 14.02 -0.96 -1.86
N ARG A 529 13.24 -1.58 -2.74
CA ARG A 529 13.57 -2.85 -3.37
C ARG A 529 14.41 -2.57 -4.61
N VAL A 530 15.64 -3.08 -4.63
CA VAL A 530 16.56 -2.92 -5.76
C VAL A 530 16.28 -3.98 -6.81
N PRO A 531 16.15 -3.61 -8.10
CA PRO A 531 15.90 -4.58 -9.15
C PRO A 531 17.14 -5.42 -9.44
N LYS A 532 16.90 -6.64 -9.93
CA LYS A 532 17.93 -7.43 -10.58
C LYS A 532 18.13 -6.91 -12.02
N TYR A 533 19.38 -6.77 -12.40
CA TYR A 533 19.77 -6.46 -13.77
C TYR A 533 19.76 -7.72 -14.64
#